data_f2a1930ed62c86a2ab0d8d233fff7f14
#
_entry.id   f2a1930ed62c86a2ab0d8d233fff7f14
#
_cell.length_a   1.000
_cell.length_b   1.000
_cell.length_c   1.000
_cell.angle_alpha   90.00
_cell.angle_beta   90.00
_cell.angle_gamma   90.00
#
_symmetry.space_group_name_H-M   'P 1'
#
loop_
_entity.id
_entity.type
_entity.pdbx_description
1 polymer ?
#
loop_
_entity_poly.entity_id
_entity_poly.type
_entity_poly.pdbx_seq_one_letter_code
_entity_poly.pdbx_strand_id
1 'polypeptide(L)'
;LHGGCLSAMVDHCLGVVFYPVIPAGSWVATTEFKLNLLRPVSTGVCVAVTDIVSLGKRSGVARIDISNGDKAVCVAQGTVTIVNAAGNAL
;
A
#
# COMPACT_ATOMS: atom_id res chain seq x y z
N LEU A 1 7.53 -5.22 -16.78
CA LEU A 1 7.59 -4.28 -15.67
C LEU A 1 8.54 -4.83 -14.60
N HIS A 2 9.49 -4.02 -14.19
CA HIS A 2 10.47 -4.42 -13.20
C HIS A 2 9.84 -4.58 -11.81
N GLY A 3 10.34 -5.57 -11.03
CA GLY A 3 9.85 -5.79 -9.66
C GLY A 3 9.98 -4.57 -8.76
N GLY A 4 11.00 -3.74 -8.97
CA GLY A 4 11.16 -2.48 -8.26
C GLY A 4 10.01 -1.49 -8.55
N CYS A 5 9.46 -1.50 -9.75
CA CYS A 5 8.31 -0.67 -10.09
C CYS A 5 7.06 -1.15 -9.36
N LEU A 6 6.87 -2.46 -9.24
CA LEU A 6 5.74 -3.03 -8.48
C LEU A 6 5.88 -2.72 -6.99
N SER A 7 7.09 -2.78 -6.45
CA SER A 7 7.34 -2.40 -5.05
C SER A 7 7.00 -0.94 -4.80
N ALA A 8 7.38 -0.05 -5.72
CA ALA A 8 7.03 1.38 -5.61
C ALA A 8 5.53 1.60 -5.67
N MET A 9 4.81 0.85 -6.52
CA MET A 9 3.35 0.87 -6.58
C MET A 9 2.72 0.48 -5.25
N VAL A 10 3.21 -0.60 -4.65
CA VAL A 10 2.73 -1.08 -3.35
C VAL A 10 2.94 -0.02 -2.27
N ASP A 11 4.14 0.55 -2.20
CA ASP A 11 4.45 1.59 -1.20
C ASP A 11 3.57 2.82 -1.40
N HIS A 12 3.37 3.24 -2.63
CA HIS A 12 2.47 4.37 -2.93
C HIS A 12 1.04 4.08 -2.48
N CYS A 13 0.51 2.90 -2.77
CA CYS A 13 -0.83 2.51 -2.35
C CYS A 13 -0.96 2.52 -0.82
N LEU A 14 0.04 1.99 -0.11
CA LEU A 14 0.06 2.05 1.35
C LEU A 14 0.06 3.49 1.85
N GLY A 15 0.78 4.36 1.18
CA GLY A 15 0.88 5.76 1.58
C GLY A 15 -0.41 6.53 1.41
N VAL A 16 -1.25 6.19 0.42
CA VAL A 16 -2.41 7.02 0.08
C VAL A 16 -3.75 6.46 0.55
N VAL A 17 -3.87 5.15 0.77
CA VAL A 17 -5.17 4.53 1.07
C VAL A 17 -5.76 5.00 2.39
N PHE A 18 -4.92 5.39 3.35
CA PHE A 18 -5.35 5.77 4.69
C PHE A 18 -5.77 7.23 4.82
N TYR A 19 -5.36 8.11 3.92
CA TYR A 19 -5.61 9.55 4.08
C TYR A 19 -7.09 9.92 4.24
N PRO A 20 -8.04 9.30 3.53
CA PRO A 20 -9.44 9.63 3.73
C PRO A 20 -10.02 9.23 5.09
N VAL A 21 -9.34 8.35 5.83
CA VAL A 21 -9.89 7.75 7.07
C VAL A 21 -9.07 8.10 8.32
N ILE A 22 -8.05 8.93 8.19
CA ILE A 22 -7.26 9.40 9.34
C ILE A 22 -7.54 10.88 9.62
N PRO A 23 -7.24 11.38 10.84
CA PRO A 23 -7.51 12.78 11.17
C PRO A 23 -6.79 13.75 10.24
N ALA A 24 -7.45 14.87 9.94
CA ALA A 24 -6.88 15.92 9.08
C ALA A 24 -5.55 16.43 9.66
N GLY A 25 -4.56 16.61 8.78
CA GLY A 25 -3.23 17.01 9.18
C GLY A 25 -2.31 15.86 9.61
N SER A 26 -2.86 14.66 9.76
CA SER A 26 -2.07 13.46 10.00
C SER A 26 -1.43 12.97 8.71
N TRP A 27 -0.38 12.18 8.85
CA TRP A 27 0.25 11.52 7.73
C TRP A 27 0.67 10.12 8.11
N VAL A 28 1.04 9.31 7.13
CA VAL A 28 1.43 7.93 7.35
C VAL A 28 2.89 7.72 6.94
N ALA A 29 3.56 6.86 7.70
CA ALA A 29 4.89 6.38 7.35
C ALA A 29 4.82 4.86 7.23
N THR A 30 5.31 4.32 6.14
CA THR A 30 5.35 2.87 5.94
C THR A 30 6.30 2.24 6.94
N THR A 31 5.80 1.32 7.74
CA THR A 31 6.60 0.59 8.72
C THR A 31 7.28 -0.60 8.07
N GLU A 32 6.52 -1.37 7.33
CA GLU A 32 7.01 -2.52 6.58
C GLU A 32 5.98 -2.93 5.54
N PHE A 33 6.42 -3.63 4.52
CA PHE A 33 5.51 -4.36 3.66
C PHE A 33 6.20 -5.58 3.09
N LYS A 34 5.39 -6.58 2.77
CA LYS A 34 5.82 -7.78 2.08
C LYS A 34 5.03 -7.89 0.79
N LEU A 35 5.72 -8.21 -0.28
CA LEU A 35 5.06 -8.47 -1.55
C LEU A 35 5.55 -9.78 -2.15
N ASN A 36 4.66 -10.44 -2.85
CA ASN A 36 4.96 -11.64 -3.61
C ASN A 36 4.75 -11.34 -5.08
N LEU A 37 5.79 -11.46 -5.87
CA LEU A 37 5.72 -11.35 -7.31
C LEU A 37 5.28 -12.70 -7.87
N LEU A 38 4.13 -12.71 -8.53
CA LEU A 38 3.52 -13.95 -9.01
C LEU A 38 3.82 -14.23 -10.47
N ARG A 39 3.91 -13.19 -11.29
CA ARG A 39 4.11 -13.29 -12.73
C ARG A 39 4.89 -12.10 -13.24
N PRO A 40 5.73 -12.27 -14.26
CA PRO A 40 6.35 -11.13 -14.92
C PRO A 40 5.29 -10.32 -15.69
N VAL A 41 5.54 -9.02 -15.79
CA VAL A 41 4.71 -8.11 -16.58
C VAL A 41 5.59 -7.53 -17.68
N SER A 42 5.24 -7.79 -18.92
CA SER A 42 5.98 -7.30 -20.06
C SER A 42 5.25 -6.18 -20.81
N THR A 43 3.92 -6.22 -20.84
CA THR A 43 3.10 -5.25 -21.56
C THR A 43 1.79 -5.03 -20.85
N GLY A 44 1.09 -3.96 -21.21
CA GLY A 44 -0.25 -3.68 -20.73
C GLY A 44 -0.29 -2.82 -19.50
N VAL A 45 -1.48 -2.66 -18.94
CA VAL A 45 -1.76 -1.80 -17.79
C VAL A 45 -1.87 -2.64 -16.54
N CYS A 46 -1.20 -2.22 -15.49
CA CYS A 46 -1.34 -2.82 -14.16
C CYS A 46 -2.32 -2.01 -13.34
N VAL A 47 -3.24 -2.71 -12.68
CA VAL A 47 -4.23 -2.11 -11.78
C VAL A 47 -3.98 -2.62 -10.37
N ALA A 48 -3.83 -1.69 -9.43
CA ALA A 48 -3.69 -2.00 -8.02
C ALA A 48 -5.00 -1.72 -7.30
N VAL A 49 -5.50 -2.71 -6.58
CA VAL A 49 -6.66 -2.56 -5.70
C VAL A 49 -6.18 -2.68 -4.27
N THR A 50 -6.49 -1.68 -3.46
CA THR A 50 -6.00 -1.58 -2.10
C THR A 50 -7.17 -1.63 -1.13
N ASP A 51 -7.11 -2.55 -0.18
CA ASP A 51 -8.11 -2.72 0.86
C ASP A 51 -7.49 -2.52 2.23
N ILE A 52 -8.16 -1.74 3.08
CA ILE A 52 -7.74 -1.59 4.47
C ILE A 52 -8.18 -2.83 5.23
N VAL A 53 -7.21 -3.55 5.80
CA VAL A 53 -7.45 -4.76 6.59
C VAL A 53 -7.75 -4.39 8.04
N SER A 54 -7.02 -3.42 8.58
CA SER A 54 -7.14 -3.02 9.98
C SER A 54 -6.75 -1.55 10.11
N LEU A 55 -7.47 -0.82 10.95
CA LEU A 55 -7.18 0.58 11.22
C LEU A 55 -7.33 0.84 12.71
N GLY A 56 -6.23 1.22 13.34
CA GLY A 56 -6.19 1.68 14.73
C GLY A 56 -5.80 3.15 14.80
N LYS A 57 -5.55 3.64 16.00
CA LYS A 57 -5.13 5.02 16.20
C LYS A 57 -3.71 5.28 15.74
N ARG A 58 -2.83 4.29 15.88
CA ARG A 58 -1.39 4.45 15.67
C ARG A 58 -0.88 3.75 14.45
N SER A 59 -1.64 2.81 13.92
CA SER A 59 -1.21 2.01 12.79
C SER A 59 -2.37 1.55 11.95
N GLY A 60 -2.06 1.22 10.71
CA GLY A 60 -3.01 0.62 9.79
C GLY A 60 -2.33 -0.48 8.99
N VAL A 61 -3.14 -1.45 8.58
CA VAL A 61 -2.69 -2.54 7.72
C VAL A 61 -3.56 -2.54 6.47
N ALA A 62 -2.95 -2.63 5.32
CA ALA A 62 -3.67 -2.71 4.05
C ALA A 62 -3.10 -3.83 3.20
N ARG A 63 -3.97 -4.36 2.35
CA ARG A 63 -3.63 -5.37 1.36
C ARG A 63 -3.75 -4.77 -0.02
N ILE A 64 -2.80 -5.09 -0.88
CA ILE A 64 -2.75 -4.59 -2.25
C ILE A 64 -2.70 -5.79 -3.19
N ASP A 65 -3.61 -5.82 -4.15
CA ASP A 65 -3.62 -6.82 -5.21
C ASP A 65 -3.38 -6.09 -6.53
N ILE A 66 -2.33 -6.49 -7.26
CA ILE A 66 -2.01 -5.89 -8.55
C ILE A 66 -2.28 -6.93 -9.63
N SER A 67 -3.01 -6.53 -10.64
CA SER A 67 -3.35 -7.36 -11.78
C SER A 67 -2.90 -6.71 -13.09
N ASN A 68 -2.66 -7.55 -14.08
CA ASN A 68 -2.42 -7.15 -15.45
C ASN A 68 -3.45 -7.88 -16.31
N GLY A 69 -4.47 -7.15 -16.74
CA GLY A 69 -5.63 -7.75 -17.34
C GLY A 69 -6.39 -8.59 -16.29
N ASP A 70 -6.63 -9.85 -16.58
CA ASP A 70 -7.32 -10.78 -15.68
C ASP A 70 -6.37 -11.62 -14.83
N LYS A 71 -5.06 -11.34 -14.90
CA LYS A 71 -4.03 -12.13 -14.20
C LYS A 71 -3.46 -11.36 -13.02
N ALA A 72 -3.45 -12.00 -11.85
CA ALA A 72 -2.76 -11.48 -10.68
C ALA A 72 -1.25 -11.55 -10.91
N VAL A 73 -0.57 -10.43 -10.72
CA VAL A 73 0.89 -10.34 -10.89
C VAL A 73 1.62 -10.10 -9.59
N CYS A 74 0.94 -9.52 -8.60
CA CYS A 74 1.53 -9.24 -7.30
C CYS A 74 0.47 -9.23 -6.21
N VAL A 75 0.77 -9.78 -5.06
CA VAL A 75 -0.03 -9.59 -3.85
C VAL A 75 0.89 -9.06 -2.76
N ALA A 76 0.38 -8.12 -1.97
CA ALA A 76 1.17 -7.48 -0.94
C ALA A 76 0.32 -7.14 0.27
N GLN A 77 0.97 -7.02 1.41
CA GLN A 77 0.37 -6.52 2.63
C GLN A 77 1.42 -5.73 3.38
N GLY A 78 1.00 -4.63 3.94
CA GLY A 78 1.93 -3.78 4.69
C GLY A 78 1.27 -3.03 5.81
N THR A 79 2.11 -2.48 6.66
CA THR A 79 1.73 -1.74 7.85
C THR A 79 2.27 -0.33 7.77
N VAL A 80 1.45 0.64 8.16
CA VAL A 80 1.86 2.03 8.28
C VAL A 80 1.74 2.49 9.72
N THR A 81 2.56 3.43 10.10
CA THR A 81 2.42 4.19 11.34
C THR A 81 1.70 5.49 11.02
N ILE A 82 0.70 5.82 11.82
CA ILE A 82 -0.06 7.06 11.67
C ILE A 82 0.56 8.12 12.58
N VAL A 83 0.95 9.24 11.99
CA VAL A 83 1.63 10.32 12.68
C VAL A 83 0.70 11.52 12.70
N ASN A 84 0.52 12.13 13.89
CA ASN A 84 -0.36 13.30 14.01
C ASN A 84 0.30 14.57 13.47
N ALA A 85 -0.48 15.65 13.41
CA ALA A 85 -0.03 16.91 12.84
C ALA A 85 1.17 17.54 13.58
N ALA A 86 1.43 17.15 14.83
CA ALA A 86 2.58 17.61 15.60
C ALA A 86 3.84 16.76 15.36
N GLY A 87 3.75 15.71 14.51
CA GLY A 87 4.87 14.85 14.22
C GLY A 87 5.04 13.68 15.17
N ASN A 88 4.08 13.46 16.07
CA ASN A 88 4.12 12.35 17.02
C ASN A 88 3.20 11.22 16.56
N ALA A 89 3.55 9.98 16.88
CA ALA A 89 2.67 8.84 16.62
C ALA A 89 1.37 8.99 17.43
N LEU A 90 0.27 8.70 16.79
CA LEU A 90 -1.05 8.78 17.42
C LEU A 90 -1.29 7.66 18.43
#